data_007f8e33202b61be5ead791b2237240f
#
_entry.id   007f8e33202b61be5ead791b2237240f
#
_cell.length_a   1.000
_cell.length_b   1.000
_cell.length_c   1.000
_cell.angle_alpha   90.00
_cell.angle_beta   90.00
_cell.angle_gamma   90.00
#
_symmetry.space_group_name_H-M   'P 1'
#
loop_
_entity.id
_entity.type
_entity.pdbx_description
1 polymer ?
#
loop_
_entity_poly.entity_id
_entity_poly.type
_entity_poly.pdbx_seq_one_letter_code
_entity_poly.pdbx_strand_id
1 'polypeptide(L)'
;DPLYPMARRSNIRIVEIDAARPVDGALPGIAVTGDDAYGAYPWLNPTNLGRMADVVANDLERLSPADKAKIQGNLAGLKRQLLELTANSQTQLAEVDNLTVVSLSERLGYLASGLNLDVVEQALPAEGKWDEAALKALGDNLKNQDVALVLDHRQPDAAVAEVIKASGATLLVVESDADVAVAGWKASVEQVVGALTES
;
A
#
# COMPACT_ATOMS: atom_id res chain seq x y z
N ASP A 1 1.36 6.15 -18.76
CA ASP A 1 1.75 4.85 -19.32
C ASP A 1 2.42 5.05 -20.69
N PRO A 2 3.69 4.66 -20.90
CA PRO A 2 4.41 4.84 -22.17
C PRO A 2 3.83 4.01 -23.33
N LEU A 3 3.08 2.96 -23.05
CA LEU A 3 2.46 2.10 -24.07
C LEU A 3 1.21 2.72 -24.68
N TYR A 4 0.51 3.58 -23.97
CA TYR A 4 -0.75 4.17 -24.41
C TYR A 4 -0.64 5.02 -25.70
N PRO A 5 0.35 5.93 -25.83
CA PRO A 5 0.55 6.67 -27.08
C PRO A 5 0.94 5.77 -28.25
N MET A 6 1.68 4.68 -28.01
CA MET A 6 2.06 3.72 -29.06
C MET A 6 0.86 2.92 -29.55
N ALA A 7 0.01 2.44 -28.64
CA ALA A 7 -1.19 1.70 -28.98
C ALA A 7 -2.19 2.56 -29.78
N ARG A 8 -2.37 3.84 -29.43
CA ARG A 8 -3.20 4.79 -30.19
C ARG A 8 -2.70 5.02 -31.62
N ARG A 9 -1.37 5.06 -31.83
CA ARG A 9 -0.78 5.26 -33.18
C ARG A 9 -0.92 4.06 -34.10
N SER A 10 -1.09 2.86 -33.54
CA SER A 10 -1.17 1.61 -34.32
C SER A 10 -2.57 1.20 -34.73
N ASN A 11 -3.58 2.06 -34.64
CA ASN A 11 -4.98 1.77 -34.93
C ASN A 11 -5.54 0.53 -34.19
N ILE A 12 -4.90 0.11 -33.12
CA ILE A 12 -5.39 -0.96 -32.26
C ILE A 12 -6.58 -0.41 -31.45
N ARG A 13 -7.64 -1.19 -31.38
CA ARG A 13 -8.78 -0.86 -30.53
C ARG A 13 -8.35 -0.96 -29.07
N ILE A 14 -8.25 0.18 -28.38
CA ILE A 14 -7.86 0.27 -26.98
C ILE A 14 -9.14 0.34 -26.15
N VAL A 15 -9.19 -0.48 -25.09
CA VAL A 15 -10.17 -0.37 -24.03
C VAL A 15 -9.40 0.04 -22.77
N GLU A 16 -9.73 1.21 -22.24
CA GLU A 16 -9.15 1.72 -21.01
C GLU A 16 -10.03 1.29 -19.83
N ILE A 17 -9.41 0.65 -18.84
CA ILE A 17 -10.07 0.22 -17.60
C ILE A 17 -9.42 0.98 -16.46
N ASP A 18 -10.17 1.91 -15.85
CA ASP A 18 -9.73 2.58 -14.63
C ASP A 18 -10.10 1.73 -13.40
N ALA A 19 -9.17 0.87 -13.01
CA ALA A 19 -9.35 0.01 -11.86
C ALA A 19 -9.14 0.73 -10.51
N ALA A 20 -8.46 1.88 -10.53
CA ALA A 20 -8.14 2.65 -9.33
C ALA A 20 -9.13 3.81 -9.05
N ARG A 21 -10.23 3.88 -9.80
CA ARG A 21 -11.23 4.93 -9.60
C ARG A 21 -11.82 4.89 -8.19
N PRO A 22 -11.99 6.05 -7.53
CA PRO A 22 -12.69 6.13 -6.25
C PRO A 22 -14.14 5.64 -6.35
N VAL A 23 -14.71 5.25 -5.22
CA VAL A 23 -16.15 4.95 -5.13
C VAL A 23 -16.94 6.23 -5.38
N ASP A 24 -17.80 6.20 -6.40
CA ASP A 24 -18.71 7.30 -6.74
C ASP A 24 -20.15 6.76 -6.87
N GLY A 25 -20.96 7.03 -5.89
CA GLY A 25 -22.34 6.59 -5.84
C GLY A 25 -22.48 5.06 -5.92
N ALA A 26 -23.23 4.58 -6.94
CA ALA A 26 -23.46 3.16 -7.17
C ALA A 26 -22.36 2.45 -7.99
N LEU A 27 -21.37 3.18 -8.47
CA LEU A 27 -20.30 2.60 -9.29
C LEU A 27 -19.28 1.86 -8.42
N PRO A 28 -18.81 0.69 -8.87
CA PRO A 28 -17.71 0.01 -8.20
C PRO A 28 -16.46 0.90 -8.19
N GLY A 29 -15.76 0.93 -7.09
CA GLY A 29 -14.55 1.71 -6.94
C GLY A 29 -13.80 1.32 -5.68
N ILE A 30 -12.70 2.03 -5.40
CA ILE A 30 -11.86 1.80 -4.23
C ILE A 30 -12.14 2.82 -3.12
N ALA A 31 -11.85 2.45 -1.88
CA ALA A 31 -11.82 3.40 -0.78
C ALA A 31 -10.52 4.21 -0.83
N VAL A 32 -10.63 5.54 -0.74
CA VAL A 32 -9.49 6.46 -0.68
C VAL A 32 -9.04 6.69 0.75
N THR A 33 -7.73 6.87 0.94
CA THR A 33 -7.12 7.22 2.22
C THR A 33 -6.65 8.67 2.17
N GLY A 34 -7.08 9.47 3.16
CA GLY A 34 -6.77 10.91 3.22
C GLY A 34 -7.52 11.75 2.19
N ASP A 35 -6.99 12.93 1.90
CA ASP A 35 -7.58 13.90 0.96
C ASP A 35 -7.25 13.59 -0.51
N ASP A 36 -6.43 12.57 -0.76
CA ASP A 36 -6.01 12.21 -2.10
C ASP A 36 -7.03 11.30 -2.78
N ALA A 37 -7.83 11.88 -3.67
CA ALA A 37 -8.85 11.17 -4.45
C ALA A 37 -8.27 10.09 -5.39
N TYR A 38 -6.98 10.16 -5.69
CA TYR A 38 -6.28 9.26 -6.60
C TYR A 38 -5.00 8.66 -6.00
N GLY A 39 -4.95 8.57 -4.68
CA GLY A 39 -3.79 8.17 -3.90
C GLY A 39 -2.88 7.17 -4.59
N ALA A 40 -1.59 7.40 -4.52
CA ALA A 40 -0.62 6.51 -5.11
C ALA A 40 -0.69 5.13 -4.44
N TYR A 41 -0.63 4.06 -5.23
CA TYR A 41 -0.52 2.68 -4.76
C TYR A 41 -1.75 2.12 -3.99
N PRO A 42 -3.01 2.38 -4.44
CA PRO A 42 -4.21 1.91 -3.75
C PRO A 42 -4.29 0.38 -3.63
N TRP A 43 -3.61 -0.34 -4.51
CA TRP A 43 -3.53 -1.81 -4.50
C TRP A 43 -2.77 -2.39 -3.29
N LEU A 44 -2.01 -1.56 -2.56
CA LEU A 44 -1.35 -1.98 -1.32
C LEU A 44 -2.34 -2.23 -0.18
N ASN A 45 -3.57 -1.73 -0.30
CA ASN A 45 -4.66 -2.15 0.60
C ASN A 45 -5.39 -3.37 -0.01
N PRO A 46 -5.49 -4.50 0.70
CA PRO A 46 -6.07 -5.74 0.17
C PRO A 46 -7.54 -5.62 -0.23
N THR A 47 -8.30 -4.81 0.50
CA THR A 47 -9.70 -4.54 0.18
C THR A 47 -9.81 -3.79 -1.15
N ASN A 48 -8.96 -2.78 -1.36
CA ASN A 48 -8.90 -2.05 -2.60
C ASN A 48 -8.45 -2.94 -3.76
N LEU A 49 -7.42 -3.77 -3.56
CA LEU A 49 -6.96 -4.71 -4.58
C LEU A 49 -8.08 -5.67 -5.00
N GLY A 50 -8.87 -6.18 -4.04
CA GLY A 50 -10.03 -7.00 -4.33
C GLY A 50 -11.10 -6.26 -5.15
N ARG A 51 -11.38 -4.99 -4.83
CA ARG A 51 -12.31 -4.14 -5.59
C ARG A 51 -11.80 -3.80 -6.99
N MET A 52 -10.52 -3.52 -7.12
CA MET A 52 -9.86 -3.31 -8.43
C MET A 52 -9.99 -4.56 -9.30
N ALA A 53 -9.80 -5.73 -8.71
CA ALA A 53 -9.98 -7.00 -9.42
C ALA A 53 -11.45 -7.22 -9.86
N ASP A 54 -12.45 -6.84 -9.06
CA ASP A 54 -13.86 -6.87 -9.48
C ASP A 54 -14.11 -5.97 -10.69
N VAL A 55 -13.57 -4.75 -10.69
CA VAL A 55 -13.69 -3.80 -11.83
C VAL A 55 -13.11 -4.41 -13.09
N VAL A 56 -11.87 -4.93 -13.00
CA VAL A 56 -11.18 -5.55 -14.14
C VAL A 56 -11.94 -6.79 -14.64
N ALA A 57 -12.39 -7.67 -13.74
CA ALA A 57 -13.11 -8.88 -14.10
C ALA A 57 -14.43 -8.56 -14.82
N ASN A 58 -15.20 -7.59 -14.33
CA ASN A 58 -16.45 -7.16 -14.96
C ASN A 58 -16.23 -6.65 -16.39
N ASP A 59 -15.18 -5.87 -16.60
CA ASP A 59 -14.87 -5.36 -17.94
C ASP A 59 -14.32 -6.47 -18.87
N LEU A 60 -13.51 -7.39 -18.34
CA LEU A 60 -13.05 -8.56 -19.10
C LEU A 60 -14.21 -9.48 -19.51
N GLU A 61 -15.20 -9.71 -18.66
CA GLU A 61 -16.40 -10.48 -19.03
C GLU A 61 -17.19 -9.83 -20.17
N ARG A 62 -17.26 -8.50 -20.18
CA ARG A 62 -17.93 -7.76 -21.28
C ARG A 62 -17.14 -7.87 -22.58
N LEU A 63 -15.80 -7.90 -22.50
CA LEU A 63 -14.92 -8.00 -23.67
C LEU A 63 -14.81 -9.43 -24.20
N SER A 64 -14.85 -10.43 -23.31
CA SER A 64 -14.73 -11.86 -23.67
C SER A 64 -15.77 -12.70 -22.92
N PRO A 65 -17.05 -12.65 -23.33
CA PRO A 65 -18.11 -13.41 -22.67
C PRO A 65 -17.89 -14.93 -22.66
N ALA A 66 -17.14 -15.44 -23.65
CA ALA A 66 -16.81 -16.87 -23.75
C ALA A 66 -15.88 -17.35 -22.60
N ASP A 67 -15.08 -16.45 -22.06
CA ASP A 67 -14.13 -16.75 -20.98
C ASP A 67 -14.69 -16.46 -19.59
N LYS A 68 -15.96 -16.11 -19.47
CA LYS A 68 -16.59 -15.69 -18.22
C LYS A 68 -16.30 -16.64 -17.03
N ALA A 69 -16.43 -17.94 -17.23
CA ALA A 69 -16.21 -18.92 -16.17
C ALA A 69 -14.75 -18.92 -15.66
N LYS A 70 -13.79 -18.75 -16.58
CA LYS A 70 -12.37 -18.65 -16.24
C LYS A 70 -12.06 -17.35 -15.50
N ILE A 71 -12.61 -16.22 -15.95
CA ILE A 71 -12.44 -14.91 -15.32
C ILE A 71 -12.97 -14.97 -13.87
N GLN A 72 -14.18 -15.49 -13.67
CA GLN A 72 -14.79 -15.63 -12.35
C GLN A 72 -14.01 -16.60 -11.45
N GLY A 73 -13.49 -17.69 -11.99
CA GLY A 73 -12.65 -18.63 -11.26
C GLY A 73 -11.35 -17.99 -10.77
N ASN A 74 -10.69 -17.19 -11.62
CA ASN A 74 -9.47 -16.46 -11.25
C ASN A 74 -9.76 -15.37 -10.20
N LEU A 75 -10.84 -14.61 -10.36
CA LEU A 75 -11.27 -13.60 -9.41
C LEU A 75 -11.55 -14.21 -8.02
N ALA A 76 -12.29 -15.30 -7.98
CA ALA A 76 -12.59 -16.01 -6.72
C ALA A 76 -11.32 -16.54 -6.06
N GLY A 77 -10.35 -17.05 -6.83
CA GLY A 77 -9.05 -17.49 -6.35
C GLY A 77 -8.25 -16.34 -5.73
N LEU A 78 -8.15 -15.22 -6.43
CA LEU A 78 -7.48 -14.01 -5.92
C LEU A 78 -8.12 -13.52 -4.62
N LYS A 79 -9.44 -13.35 -4.59
CA LYS A 79 -10.15 -12.87 -3.40
C LYS A 79 -9.96 -13.77 -2.18
N ARG A 80 -9.89 -15.08 -2.39
CA ARG A 80 -9.59 -16.04 -1.31
C ARG A 80 -8.18 -15.83 -0.76
N GLN A 81 -7.18 -15.69 -1.63
CA GLN A 81 -5.79 -15.43 -1.22
C GLN A 81 -5.67 -14.12 -0.42
N LEU A 82 -6.34 -13.05 -0.88
CA LEU A 82 -6.35 -11.77 -0.17
C LEU A 82 -7.00 -11.89 1.21
N LEU A 83 -8.12 -12.60 1.29
CA LEU A 83 -8.84 -12.83 2.55
C LEU A 83 -7.99 -13.65 3.55
N GLU A 84 -7.37 -14.74 3.09
CA GLU A 84 -6.51 -15.59 3.91
C GLU A 84 -5.31 -14.80 4.45
N LEU A 85 -4.65 -14.02 3.59
CA LEU A 85 -3.51 -13.20 3.98
C LEU A 85 -3.91 -12.11 4.99
N THR A 86 -5.04 -11.43 4.74
CA THR A 86 -5.56 -10.40 5.65
C THR A 86 -5.90 -11.00 7.02
N ALA A 87 -6.61 -12.14 7.04
CA ALA A 87 -6.97 -12.81 8.29
C ALA A 87 -5.74 -13.26 9.10
N ASN A 88 -4.75 -13.83 8.40
CA ASN A 88 -3.50 -14.25 9.05
C ASN A 88 -2.72 -13.05 9.63
N SER A 89 -2.61 -11.97 8.88
CA SER A 89 -1.95 -10.74 9.35
C SER A 89 -2.67 -10.14 10.56
N GLN A 90 -3.99 -10.05 10.51
CA GLN A 90 -4.78 -9.54 11.65
C GLN A 90 -4.63 -10.41 12.90
N THR A 91 -4.57 -11.75 12.73
CA THR A 91 -4.36 -12.65 13.87
C THR A 91 -2.99 -12.43 14.51
N GLN A 92 -1.94 -12.26 13.71
CA GLN A 92 -0.58 -12.01 14.23
C GLN A 92 -0.47 -10.62 14.88
N LEU A 93 -1.01 -9.60 14.24
CA LEU A 93 -1.00 -8.23 14.77
C LEU A 93 -1.87 -8.06 16.03
N ALA A 94 -2.87 -8.90 16.23
CA ALA A 94 -3.70 -8.86 17.45
C ALA A 94 -2.92 -9.23 18.73
N GLU A 95 -1.75 -9.83 18.59
CA GLU A 95 -0.86 -10.19 19.69
C GLU A 95 0.26 -9.16 19.91
N VAL A 96 0.31 -8.11 19.10
CA VAL A 96 1.31 -7.04 19.17
C VAL A 96 0.78 -5.91 20.05
N ASP A 97 1.51 -5.55 21.09
CA ASP A 97 1.09 -4.53 22.05
C ASP A 97 1.15 -3.10 21.47
N ASN A 98 2.07 -2.84 20.53
CA ASN A 98 2.27 -1.53 19.96
C ASN A 98 2.24 -1.56 18.43
N LEU A 99 1.17 -1.03 17.85
CA LEU A 99 0.97 -0.91 16.39
C LEU A 99 1.22 0.51 15.86
N THR A 100 1.86 1.36 16.68
CA THR A 100 2.12 2.76 16.33
C THR A 100 3.24 2.85 15.31
N VAL A 101 2.94 3.42 14.15
CA VAL A 101 3.88 3.53 13.04
C VAL A 101 3.96 4.95 12.50
N VAL A 102 5.12 5.31 11.96
CA VAL A 102 5.32 6.51 11.14
C VAL A 102 5.67 6.06 9.72
N SER A 103 5.05 6.64 8.72
CA SER A 103 5.45 6.45 7.33
C SER A 103 6.21 7.65 6.81
N LEU A 104 7.43 7.44 6.32
CA LEU A 104 8.23 8.46 5.61
C LEU A 104 7.90 8.49 4.12
N SER A 105 6.93 7.70 3.68
CA SER A 105 6.53 7.61 2.30
C SER A 105 5.01 7.61 2.16
N GLU A 106 4.48 8.53 1.36
CA GLU A 106 3.06 8.55 0.99
C GLU A 106 2.62 7.25 0.29
N ARG A 107 3.54 6.54 -0.37
CA ARG A 107 3.26 5.28 -1.06
C ARG A 107 2.72 4.18 -0.15
N LEU A 108 3.12 4.18 1.12
CA LEU A 108 2.81 3.10 2.07
C LEU A 108 1.54 3.34 2.90
N GLY A 109 0.87 4.48 2.72
CA GLY A 109 -0.36 4.81 3.44
C GLY A 109 -1.47 3.75 3.27
N TYR A 110 -1.64 3.24 2.06
CA TYR A 110 -2.62 2.18 1.79
C TYR A 110 -2.24 0.82 2.39
N LEU A 111 -0.94 0.52 2.49
CA LEU A 111 -0.46 -0.68 3.18
C LEU A 111 -0.76 -0.60 4.67
N ALA A 112 -0.36 0.50 5.31
CA ALA A 112 -0.59 0.74 6.73
C ALA A 112 -2.09 0.71 7.08
N SER A 113 -2.91 1.40 6.29
CA SER A 113 -4.39 1.37 6.43
C SER A 113 -4.96 -0.04 6.24
N GLY A 114 -4.44 -0.81 5.28
CA GLY A 114 -4.89 -2.19 5.01
C GLY A 114 -4.57 -3.17 6.14
N LEU A 115 -3.55 -2.88 6.92
CA LEU A 115 -3.14 -3.64 8.11
C LEU A 115 -3.73 -3.11 9.42
N ASN A 116 -4.53 -2.03 9.37
CA ASN A 116 -5.09 -1.33 10.52
C ASN A 116 -4.02 -0.88 11.55
N LEU A 117 -2.88 -0.39 11.04
CA LEU A 117 -1.83 0.16 11.90
C LEU A 117 -2.20 1.56 12.39
N ASP A 118 -1.73 1.93 13.57
CA ASP A 118 -1.91 3.26 14.14
C ASP A 118 -0.88 4.22 13.56
N VAL A 119 -1.24 4.87 12.43
CA VAL A 119 -0.34 5.78 11.71
C VAL A 119 -0.30 7.13 12.39
N VAL A 120 0.86 7.49 12.93
CA VAL A 120 1.14 8.82 13.46
C VAL A 120 1.52 9.75 12.31
N GLU A 121 0.90 10.92 12.29
CA GLU A 121 1.20 11.95 11.32
C GLU A 121 2.64 12.47 11.50
N GLN A 122 3.41 12.49 10.43
CA GLN A 122 4.76 13.03 10.36
C GLN A 122 4.85 14.00 9.19
N ALA A 123 5.20 15.25 9.50
CA ALA A 123 5.47 16.23 8.46
C ALA A 123 6.74 15.83 7.68
N LEU A 124 6.57 15.55 6.41
CA LEU A 124 7.68 15.23 5.53
C LEU A 124 8.24 16.52 4.92
N PRO A 125 9.57 16.71 4.94
CA PRO A 125 10.18 17.89 4.35
C PRO A 125 10.00 17.89 2.83
N ALA A 126 9.77 19.10 2.27
CA ALA A 126 9.69 19.25 0.82
C ALA A 126 10.95 18.67 0.14
N GLU A 127 10.76 17.95 -0.97
CA GLU A 127 11.84 17.30 -1.74
C GLU A 127 12.71 16.31 -0.94
N GLY A 128 12.25 15.86 0.25
CA GLY A 128 12.99 14.90 1.09
C GLY A 128 14.28 15.46 1.70
N LYS A 129 14.41 16.78 1.79
CA LYS A 129 15.58 17.44 2.39
C LYS A 129 15.42 17.58 3.90
N TRP A 130 16.07 16.70 4.63
CA TRP A 130 16.05 16.67 6.09
C TRP A 130 17.09 17.64 6.67
N ASP A 131 16.66 18.85 7.06
CA ASP A 131 17.47 19.78 7.83
C ASP A 131 17.46 19.40 9.34
N GLU A 132 18.27 20.12 10.13
CA GLU A 132 18.40 19.86 11.56
C GLU A 132 17.05 20.01 12.31
N ALA A 133 16.20 20.95 11.90
CA ALA A 133 14.90 21.16 12.50
C ALA A 133 13.93 20.00 12.20
N ALA A 134 13.91 19.53 10.94
CA ALA A 134 13.10 18.40 10.52
C ALA A 134 13.56 17.09 11.19
N LEU A 135 14.88 16.87 11.29
CA LEU A 135 15.44 15.71 12.00
C LEU A 135 15.08 15.72 13.49
N LYS A 136 15.18 16.91 14.13
CA LYS A 136 14.76 17.05 15.52
C LYS A 136 13.27 16.78 15.70
N ALA A 137 12.43 17.35 14.84
CA ALA A 137 10.98 17.14 14.89
C ALA A 137 10.61 15.66 14.69
N LEU A 138 11.28 14.95 13.77
CA LEU A 138 11.12 13.51 13.60
C LEU A 138 11.48 12.77 14.91
N GLY A 139 12.65 13.03 15.47
CA GLY A 139 13.09 12.35 16.69
C GLY A 139 12.20 12.61 17.91
N ASP A 140 11.70 13.84 18.05
CA ASP A 140 10.76 14.21 19.11
C ASP A 140 9.40 13.48 18.89
N ASN A 141 8.92 13.42 17.65
CA ASN A 141 7.66 12.74 17.31
C ASN A 141 7.74 11.24 17.60
N LEU A 142 8.81 10.57 17.12
CA LEU A 142 9.01 9.15 17.31
C LEU A 142 9.00 8.75 18.80
N LYS A 143 9.68 9.56 19.65
CA LYS A 143 9.75 9.30 21.10
C LYS A 143 8.44 9.62 21.82
N ASN A 144 7.82 10.77 21.49
CA ASN A 144 6.62 11.22 22.21
C ASN A 144 5.40 10.34 21.92
N GLN A 145 5.38 9.70 20.75
CA GLN A 145 4.28 8.84 20.31
C GLN A 145 4.58 7.35 20.51
N ASP A 146 5.73 7.01 21.10
CA ASP A 146 6.15 5.62 21.32
C ASP A 146 6.08 4.78 20.03
N VAL A 147 6.67 5.31 18.95
CA VAL A 147 6.59 4.69 17.63
C VAL A 147 7.41 3.40 17.60
N ALA A 148 6.76 2.28 17.30
CA ALA A 148 7.41 0.98 17.18
C ALA A 148 8.15 0.83 15.84
N LEU A 149 7.52 1.29 14.74
CA LEU A 149 8.02 1.02 13.39
C LEU A 149 7.96 2.28 12.52
N VAL A 150 9.05 2.54 11.81
CA VAL A 150 9.13 3.58 10.77
C VAL A 150 9.22 2.90 9.40
N LEU A 151 8.25 3.21 8.54
CA LEU A 151 8.13 2.66 7.19
C LEU A 151 8.69 3.63 6.15
N ASP A 152 9.52 3.14 5.24
CA ASP A 152 9.88 3.86 4.02
C ASP A 152 9.89 2.89 2.82
N HIS A 153 9.75 3.41 1.59
CA HIS A 153 9.84 2.64 0.35
C HIS A 153 11.27 2.56 -0.20
N ARG A 154 12.20 3.26 0.42
CA ARG A 154 13.62 3.32 0.07
C ARG A 154 14.45 3.54 1.32
N GLN A 155 15.75 3.22 1.22
CA GLN A 155 16.67 3.51 2.31
C GLN A 155 16.75 5.03 2.52
N PRO A 156 16.40 5.55 3.71
CA PRO A 156 16.54 6.98 4.01
C PRO A 156 18.02 7.38 4.17
N ASP A 157 18.27 8.69 4.16
CA ASP A 157 19.60 9.23 4.42
C ASP A 157 20.12 8.80 5.80
N ALA A 158 21.44 8.69 5.92
CA ALA A 158 22.10 8.25 7.15
C ALA A 158 21.66 9.05 8.40
N ALA A 159 21.47 10.38 8.26
CA ALA A 159 21.02 11.23 9.35
C ALA A 159 19.62 10.85 9.85
N VAL A 160 18.70 10.53 8.93
CA VAL A 160 17.34 10.06 9.26
C VAL A 160 17.39 8.70 9.94
N ALA A 161 18.18 7.78 9.39
CA ALA A 161 18.34 6.44 9.97
C ALA A 161 18.91 6.48 11.40
N GLU A 162 19.87 7.36 11.67
CA GLU A 162 20.41 7.56 13.01
C GLU A 162 19.38 8.15 14.00
N VAL A 163 18.53 9.07 13.56
CA VAL A 163 17.44 9.63 14.37
C VAL A 163 16.43 8.54 14.74
N ILE A 164 16.04 7.71 13.76
CA ILE A 164 15.13 6.58 13.99
C ILE A 164 15.73 5.61 15.01
N LYS A 165 16.97 5.20 14.79
CA LYS A 165 17.69 4.31 15.72
C LYS A 165 17.81 4.90 17.13
N ALA A 166 18.08 6.21 17.25
CA ALA A 166 18.19 6.89 18.55
C ALA A 166 16.85 7.06 19.26
N SER A 167 15.71 6.92 18.56
CA SER A 167 14.37 6.91 19.18
C SER A 167 13.99 5.56 19.77
N GLY A 168 14.62 4.48 19.34
CA GLY A 168 14.26 3.11 19.69
C GLY A 168 13.32 2.44 18.68
N ALA A 169 12.79 3.20 17.70
CA ALA A 169 11.94 2.65 16.64
C ALA A 169 12.74 1.79 15.67
N THR A 170 12.11 0.79 15.09
CA THR A 170 12.66 -0.03 14.02
C THR A 170 12.43 0.62 12.66
N LEU A 171 13.46 0.74 11.81
CA LEU A 171 13.32 1.16 10.43
C LEU A 171 13.06 -0.05 9.54
N LEU A 172 11.98 -0.03 8.77
CA LEU A 172 11.69 -1.04 7.75
C LEU A 172 11.57 -0.41 6.37
N VAL A 173 12.38 -0.86 5.44
CA VAL A 173 12.28 -0.50 4.03
C VAL A 173 11.44 -1.54 3.32
N VAL A 174 10.28 -1.11 2.81
CA VAL A 174 9.31 -1.96 2.13
C VAL A 174 9.39 -1.74 0.63
N GLU A 175 9.76 -2.76 -0.13
CA GLU A 175 9.72 -2.69 -1.58
C GLU A 175 8.26 -2.67 -2.07
N SER A 176 7.85 -1.54 -2.65
CA SER A 176 6.50 -1.33 -3.16
C SER A 176 6.37 -1.51 -4.68
N ASP A 177 7.48 -1.66 -5.39
CA ASP A 177 7.56 -1.72 -6.86
C ASP A 177 7.61 -3.17 -7.39
N ALA A 178 7.04 -4.13 -6.67
CA ALA A 178 7.06 -5.53 -7.11
C ALA A 178 6.31 -5.75 -8.42
N ASP A 179 6.94 -6.43 -9.37
CA ASP A 179 6.40 -6.74 -10.70
C ASP A 179 5.12 -7.62 -10.66
N VAL A 180 4.85 -8.27 -9.53
CA VAL A 180 3.69 -9.14 -9.33
C VAL A 180 2.87 -8.64 -8.14
N ALA A 181 1.80 -7.94 -8.40
CA ALA A 181 0.99 -7.23 -7.41
C ALA A 181 0.66 -8.05 -6.14
N VAL A 182 0.19 -9.30 -6.29
CA VAL A 182 -0.19 -10.14 -5.13
C VAL A 182 1.01 -10.67 -4.37
N ALA A 183 2.05 -11.12 -5.07
CA ALA A 183 3.25 -11.65 -4.42
C ALA A 183 4.04 -10.53 -3.71
N GLY A 184 4.15 -9.37 -4.35
CA GLY A 184 4.78 -8.19 -3.74
C GLY A 184 4.01 -7.70 -2.52
N TRP A 185 2.68 -7.64 -2.60
CA TRP A 185 1.86 -7.27 -1.46
C TRP A 185 2.02 -8.26 -0.29
N LYS A 186 2.02 -9.56 -0.59
CA LYS A 186 2.26 -10.59 0.43
C LYS A 186 3.61 -10.40 1.12
N ALA A 187 4.67 -10.20 0.36
CA ALA A 187 6.01 -9.96 0.90
C ALA A 187 6.05 -8.70 1.78
N SER A 188 5.44 -7.59 1.33
CA SER A 188 5.36 -6.35 2.10
C SER A 188 4.61 -6.55 3.43
N VAL A 189 3.49 -7.27 3.41
CA VAL A 189 2.72 -7.58 4.62
C VAL A 189 3.54 -8.44 5.58
N GLU A 190 4.17 -9.51 5.08
CA GLU A 190 5.00 -10.40 5.90
C GLU A 190 6.18 -9.66 6.54
N GLN A 191 6.81 -8.73 5.83
CA GLN A 191 7.88 -7.87 6.37
C GLN A 191 7.38 -6.96 7.51
N VAL A 192 6.24 -6.28 7.31
CA VAL A 192 5.68 -5.37 8.33
C VAL A 192 5.23 -6.15 9.57
N VAL A 193 4.51 -7.24 9.38
CA VAL A 193 4.05 -8.09 10.49
C VAL A 193 5.24 -8.67 11.24
N GLY A 194 6.25 -9.20 10.54
CA GLY A 194 7.47 -9.72 11.15
C GLY A 194 8.20 -8.68 11.97
N ALA A 195 8.40 -7.47 11.44
CA ALA A 195 9.07 -6.39 12.17
C ALA A 195 8.34 -5.94 13.45
N LEU A 196 7.00 -5.99 13.45
CA LEU A 196 6.19 -5.63 14.62
C LEU A 196 6.09 -6.76 15.64
N THR A 197 6.18 -8.03 15.22
CA THR A 197 6.13 -9.18 16.14
C THR A 197 7.47 -9.49 16.79
N GLU A 198 8.58 -9.00 16.23
CA GLU A 198 9.93 -9.20 16.73
C GLU A 198 10.43 -8.03 17.63
N SER A 199 9.69 -6.92 17.67
CA SER A 199 10.00 -5.73 18.49
C SER A 199 9.35 -5.81 19.86
#